data_3e772847fed4fd2f89077b8aceea675d
#
_entry.id   3e772847fed4fd2f89077b8aceea675d
#
_cell.length_a   1.000
_cell.length_b   1.000
_cell.length_c   1.000
_cell.angle_alpha   90.00
_cell.angle_beta   90.00
_cell.angle_gamma   90.00
#
_symmetry.space_group_name_H-M   'P 1'
#
loop_
_entity.id
_entity.type
_entity.pdbx_description
1 polymer ?
#
loop_
_entity_poly.entity_id
_entity_poly.type
_entity_poly.pdbx_seq_one_letter_code
_entity_poly.pdbx_strand_id
1 'polypeptide(L)'
;MAANQKVAVITGASQGMGAELVKAYRNLNYFVVANSRSIGASSDDGVLVVPGDIGDRSVAERVIAQGVARFGRIDTLINNAGIFIAKPFTQYTVEDFSALISTNLAGFFHVSQFAIAEMEKKNYGHVVNITTSLLKHANSNVPSVLASLTKGGVDAATRSLAIEYAKRGIRFNAVAPGIIKTPMHPAQTHAALAGLHPVNRMGEMSDIVDAVLFLEKAGFVTGETLHVDGGQSAGH
;
A
#
# COMPACT_ATOMS: atom_id res chain seq x y z
N MET A 1 14.28 2.89 25.06
CA MET A 1 13.69 2.18 23.91
C MET A 1 14.71 1.18 23.42
N ALA A 2 14.31 -0.05 23.06
CA ALA A 2 15.24 -1.07 22.59
C ALA A 2 15.87 -0.60 21.27
N ALA A 3 17.19 -0.42 21.26
CA ALA A 3 17.98 0.14 20.14
C ALA A 3 17.89 -0.65 18.81
N ASN A 4 17.09 -1.71 18.74
CA ASN A 4 17.04 -2.63 17.61
C ASN A 4 15.64 -2.90 17.05
N GLN A 5 14.59 -2.22 17.53
CA GLN A 5 13.23 -2.44 17.07
C GLN A 5 13.00 -1.71 15.75
N LYS A 6 12.51 -2.42 14.74
CA LYS A 6 12.23 -1.89 13.40
C LYS A 6 10.99 -1.01 13.40
N VAL A 7 10.91 -0.11 12.41
CA VAL A 7 9.82 0.86 12.25
C VAL A 7 9.17 0.68 10.88
N ALA A 8 7.86 0.46 10.86
CA ALA A 8 7.05 0.42 9.64
C ALA A 8 6.19 1.68 9.52
N VAL A 9 6.18 2.31 8.37
CA VAL A 9 5.24 3.37 8.01
C VAL A 9 4.12 2.76 7.17
N ILE A 10 2.86 3.00 7.54
CA ILE A 10 1.70 2.45 6.84
C ILE A 10 0.74 3.59 6.50
N THR A 11 0.52 3.82 5.21
CA THR A 11 -0.45 4.81 4.74
C THR A 11 -1.85 4.19 4.57
N GLY A 12 -2.91 4.99 4.69
CA GLY A 12 -4.28 4.47 4.65
C GLY A 12 -4.63 3.55 5.83
N ALA A 13 -4.07 3.83 7.00
CA ALA A 13 -4.04 2.94 8.16
C ALA A 13 -5.31 2.96 9.05
N SER A 14 -6.33 3.78 8.73
CA SER A 14 -7.50 3.95 9.61
C SER A 14 -8.51 2.80 9.57
N GLN A 15 -8.53 2.02 8.49
CA GLN A 15 -9.50 0.94 8.28
C GLN A 15 -9.00 -0.08 7.24
N GLY A 16 -9.75 -1.16 7.05
CA GLY A 16 -9.50 -2.16 6.02
C GLY A 16 -8.10 -2.78 6.13
N MET A 17 -7.47 -3.03 4.98
CA MET A 17 -6.14 -3.65 4.91
C MET A 17 -5.08 -2.89 5.71
N GLY A 18 -5.11 -1.54 5.67
CA GLY A 18 -4.15 -0.73 6.40
C GLY A 18 -4.22 -0.93 7.92
N ALA A 19 -5.41 -0.99 8.50
CA ALA A 19 -5.58 -1.24 9.93
C ALA A 19 -5.12 -2.66 10.34
N GLU A 20 -5.39 -3.67 9.50
CA GLU A 20 -4.90 -5.04 9.75
C GLU A 20 -3.36 -5.12 9.61
N LEU A 21 -2.77 -4.40 8.67
CA LEU A 21 -1.31 -4.29 8.55
C LEU A 21 -0.68 -3.63 9.78
N VAL A 22 -1.31 -2.60 10.36
CA VAL A 22 -0.83 -2.01 11.63
C VAL A 22 -0.77 -3.07 12.72
N LYS A 23 -1.84 -3.85 12.91
CA LYS A 23 -1.88 -4.95 13.91
C LYS A 23 -0.79 -6.00 13.61
N ALA A 24 -0.65 -6.40 12.36
CA ALA A 24 0.31 -7.43 11.96
C ALA A 24 1.76 -7.01 12.20
N TYR A 25 2.13 -5.76 11.87
CA TYR A 25 3.48 -5.25 12.15
C TYR A 25 3.72 -5.05 13.64
N ARG A 26 2.70 -4.65 14.43
CA ARG A 26 2.80 -4.63 15.90
C ARG A 26 3.04 -6.02 16.48
N ASN A 27 2.37 -7.05 15.96
CA ASN A 27 2.59 -8.44 16.37
C ASN A 27 4.00 -8.96 16.01
N LEU A 28 4.64 -8.41 15.00
CA LEU A 28 6.05 -8.64 14.66
C LEU A 28 7.02 -7.78 15.51
N ASN A 29 6.52 -7.10 16.53
CA ASN A 29 7.29 -6.21 17.38
C ASN A 29 7.94 -5.02 16.63
N TYR A 30 7.29 -4.51 15.57
CA TYR A 30 7.68 -3.24 14.95
C TYR A 30 7.02 -2.07 15.68
N PHE A 31 7.70 -0.93 15.74
CA PHE A 31 7.00 0.34 15.89
C PHE A 31 6.29 0.68 14.59
N VAL A 32 5.15 1.35 14.67
CA VAL A 32 4.36 1.70 13.49
C VAL A 32 4.06 3.19 13.46
N VAL A 33 4.32 3.82 12.32
CA VAL A 33 3.81 5.15 12.00
C VAL A 33 2.58 4.97 11.11
N ALA A 34 1.41 5.28 11.62
CA ALA A 34 0.12 5.08 10.97
C ALA A 34 -0.43 6.41 10.44
N ASN A 35 -0.60 6.52 9.11
CA ASN A 35 -1.15 7.70 8.48
C ASN A 35 -2.51 7.42 7.83
N SER A 36 -3.45 8.29 7.99
CA SER A 36 -4.68 8.43 7.19
C SER A 36 -5.33 9.77 7.47
N ARG A 37 -6.24 10.22 6.59
CA ARG A 37 -6.97 11.49 6.73
C ARG A 37 -7.78 11.57 8.03
N SER A 38 -8.44 10.50 8.40
CA SER A 38 -9.38 10.42 9.53
C SER A 38 -8.99 9.34 10.55
N ILE A 39 -7.71 9.21 10.85
CA ILE A 39 -7.24 8.25 11.83
C ILE A 39 -7.31 8.84 13.25
N GLY A 40 -7.92 8.10 14.18
CA GLY A 40 -7.99 8.45 15.61
C GLY A 40 -6.68 8.14 16.34
N ALA A 41 -6.54 8.67 17.55
CA ALA A 41 -5.41 8.38 18.42
C ALA A 41 -5.33 6.87 18.74
N SER A 42 -4.12 6.36 18.90
CA SER A 42 -3.87 4.99 19.34
C SER A 42 -3.60 4.95 20.84
N SER A 43 -4.09 3.92 21.50
CA SER A 43 -3.72 3.58 22.88
C SER A 43 -2.46 2.73 22.99
N ASP A 44 -1.92 2.24 21.86
CA ASP A 44 -0.66 1.49 21.80
C ASP A 44 0.50 2.46 21.63
N ASP A 45 1.38 2.54 22.62
CA ASP A 45 2.57 3.41 22.64
C ASP A 45 3.56 3.08 21.49
N GLY A 46 3.47 1.90 20.92
CA GLY A 46 4.24 1.50 19.74
C GLY A 46 3.66 1.98 18.43
N VAL A 47 2.53 2.70 18.43
CA VAL A 47 1.89 3.26 17.26
C VAL A 47 1.87 4.78 17.33
N LEU A 48 2.59 5.44 16.44
CA LEU A 48 2.52 6.88 16.22
C LEU A 48 1.48 7.17 15.14
N VAL A 49 0.43 7.89 15.49
CA VAL A 49 -0.61 8.33 14.54
C VAL A 49 -0.27 9.71 14.01
N VAL A 50 -0.23 9.84 12.68
CA VAL A 50 0.02 11.12 11.99
C VAL A 50 -1.12 11.36 10.98
N PRO A 51 -2.15 12.15 11.34
CA PRO A 51 -3.28 12.40 10.45
C PRO A 51 -2.91 13.36 9.32
N GLY A 52 -3.58 13.18 8.17
CA GLY A 52 -3.48 14.06 7.01
C GLY A 52 -3.59 13.33 5.69
N ASP A 53 -3.80 14.08 4.61
CA ASP A 53 -3.87 13.55 3.26
C ASP A 53 -2.46 13.29 2.74
N ILE A 54 -2.15 12.03 2.43
CA ILE A 54 -0.82 11.63 1.96
C ILE A 54 -0.48 12.19 0.57
N GLY A 55 -1.48 12.63 -0.19
CA GLY A 55 -1.27 13.36 -1.45
C GLY A 55 -0.64 14.74 -1.25
N ASP A 56 -0.72 15.31 -0.05
CA ASP A 56 -0.02 16.53 0.32
C ASP A 56 1.43 16.21 0.71
N ARG A 57 2.37 16.83 -0.01
CA ARG A 57 3.80 16.66 0.25
C ARG A 57 4.20 17.00 1.68
N SER A 58 3.60 18.04 2.28
CA SER A 58 3.89 18.45 3.66
C SER A 58 3.45 17.42 4.68
N VAL A 59 2.34 16.71 4.41
CA VAL A 59 1.89 15.59 5.24
C VAL A 59 2.85 14.41 5.11
N ALA A 60 3.27 14.06 3.89
CA ALA A 60 4.23 12.98 3.66
C ALA A 60 5.56 13.22 4.39
N GLU A 61 6.08 14.46 4.31
CA GLU A 61 7.27 14.88 5.05
C GLU A 61 7.06 14.73 6.57
N ARG A 62 5.94 15.23 7.10
CA ARG A 62 5.61 15.16 8.51
C ARG A 62 5.49 13.72 9.01
N VAL A 63 4.92 12.81 8.22
CA VAL A 63 4.80 11.37 8.56
C VAL A 63 6.18 10.76 8.80
N ILE A 64 7.12 11.00 7.91
CA ILE A 64 8.47 10.44 8.03
C ILE A 64 9.26 11.16 9.12
N ALA A 65 9.25 12.49 9.17
CA ALA A 65 9.98 13.26 10.16
C ALA A 65 9.55 12.94 11.61
N GLN A 66 8.25 12.84 11.87
CA GLN A 66 7.74 12.45 13.20
C GLN A 66 8.06 10.99 13.53
N GLY A 67 8.02 10.09 12.54
CA GLY A 67 8.44 8.70 12.72
C GLY A 67 9.91 8.58 13.15
N VAL A 68 10.79 9.29 12.46
CA VAL A 68 12.22 9.37 12.79
C VAL A 68 12.45 10.03 14.16
N ALA A 69 11.78 11.14 14.44
CA ALA A 69 11.90 11.83 15.73
C ALA A 69 11.45 10.94 16.91
N ARG A 70 10.41 10.14 16.74
CA ARG A 70 9.85 9.27 17.78
C ARG A 70 10.60 7.97 17.96
N PHE A 71 11.00 7.31 16.84
CA PHE A 71 11.52 5.94 16.83
C PHE A 71 12.96 5.82 16.33
N GLY A 72 13.54 6.89 15.80
CA GLY A 72 14.94 6.96 15.40
C GLY A 72 15.27 6.40 14.02
N ARG A 73 14.30 5.75 13.32
CA ARG A 73 14.55 5.08 12.04
C ARG A 73 13.25 4.81 11.27
N ILE A 74 13.38 4.51 9.97
CA ILE A 74 12.34 3.93 9.13
C ILE A 74 12.91 2.70 8.43
N ASP A 75 12.28 1.53 8.55
CA ASP A 75 12.75 0.27 7.96
C ASP A 75 11.86 -0.23 6.85
N THR A 76 10.55 -0.01 6.99
CA THR A 76 9.57 -0.49 6.02
C THR A 76 8.57 0.63 5.73
N LEU A 77 8.19 0.76 4.45
CA LEU A 77 7.10 1.62 4.02
C LEU A 77 6.05 0.77 3.29
N ILE A 78 4.80 0.84 3.74
CA ILE A 78 3.67 0.24 3.05
C ILE A 78 2.82 1.34 2.44
N ASN A 79 2.90 1.50 1.12
CA ASN A 79 2.06 2.39 0.33
C ASN A 79 0.70 1.71 0.10
N ASN A 80 -0.17 1.78 1.11
CA ASN A 80 -1.51 1.18 1.07
C ASN A 80 -2.61 2.22 0.81
N ALA A 81 -2.41 3.49 1.13
CA ALA A 81 -3.38 4.53 0.83
C ALA A 81 -3.73 4.54 -0.66
N GLY A 82 -5.02 4.50 -0.96
CA GLY A 82 -5.51 4.52 -2.32
C GLY A 82 -7.02 4.63 -2.38
N ILE A 83 -7.50 5.14 -3.50
CA ILE A 83 -8.92 5.18 -3.86
C ILE A 83 -9.14 4.46 -5.18
N PHE A 84 -10.35 3.96 -5.36
CA PHE A 84 -10.77 3.26 -6.55
C PHE A 84 -12.12 3.85 -7.02
N ILE A 85 -12.19 4.21 -8.30
CA ILE A 85 -13.41 4.70 -8.93
C ILE A 85 -13.58 3.93 -10.24
N ALA A 86 -14.68 3.19 -10.37
CA ALA A 86 -15.05 2.48 -11.59
C ALA A 86 -16.09 3.28 -12.37
N LYS A 87 -15.72 3.73 -13.58
CA LYS A 87 -16.59 4.46 -14.49
C LYS A 87 -16.18 4.19 -15.95
N PRO A 88 -17.09 4.24 -16.93
CA PRO A 88 -16.73 4.37 -18.34
C PRO A 88 -15.78 5.57 -18.54
N PHE A 89 -14.79 5.42 -19.42
CA PHE A 89 -13.72 6.41 -19.59
C PHE A 89 -14.25 7.84 -19.83
N THR A 90 -15.26 7.97 -20.66
CA THR A 90 -15.87 9.26 -21.02
C THR A 90 -16.69 9.92 -19.89
N GLN A 91 -16.92 9.22 -18.78
CA GLN A 91 -17.68 9.72 -17.63
C GLN A 91 -16.79 10.16 -16.44
N TYR A 92 -15.48 9.98 -16.52
CA TYR A 92 -14.58 10.52 -15.50
C TYR A 92 -14.55 12.04 -15.55
N THR A 93 -14.66 12.66 -14.38
CA THR A 93 -14.54 14.10 -14.22
C THR A 93 -13.11 14.51 -13.93
N VAL A 94 -12.83 15.82 -13.98
CA VAL A 94 -11.54 16.39 -13.58
C VAL A 94 -11.26 16.14 -12.10
N GLU A 95 -12.30 16.12 -11.27
CA GLU A 95 -12.23 15.83 -9.83
C GLU A 95 -11.85 14.37 -9.58
N ASP A 96 -12.46 13.41 -10.31
CA ASP A 96 -12.08 12.00 -10.25
C ASP A 96 -10.61 11.81 -10.62
N PHE A 97 -10.16 12.45 -11.71
CA PHE A 97 -8.77 12.40 -12.15
C PHE A 97 -7.84 12.97 -11.09
N SER A 98 -8.12 14.18 -10.60
CA SER A 98 -7.31 14.87 -9.60
C SER A 98 -7.22 14.08 -8.28
N ALA A 99 -8.33 13.49 -7.83
CA ALA A 99 -8.36 12.69 -6.61
C ALA A 99 -7.50 11.41 -6.74
N LEU A 100 -7.60 10.70 -7.88
CA LEU A 100 -6.82 9.48 -8.12
C LEU A 100 -5.33 9.78 -8.28
N ILE A 101 -4.97 10.84 -9.00
CA ILE A 101 -3.58 11.28 -9.13
C ILE A 101 -3.02 11.69 -7.77
N SER A 102 -3.73 12.51 -7.02
CA SER A 102 -3.28 12.98 -5.71
C SER A 102 -3.05 11.81 -4.74
N THR A 103 -4.07 10.97 -4.53
CA THR A 103 -3.99 9.91 -3.51
C THR A 103 -3.08 8.76 -3.96
N ASN A 104 -3.30 8.22 -5.17
CA ASN A 104 -2.65 6.97 -5.58
C ASN A 104 -1.22 7.19 -6.10
N LEU A 105 -0.95 8.33 -6.75
CA LEU A 105 0.34 8.56 -7.40
C LEU A 105 1.20 9.57 -6.65
N ALA A 106 0.69 10.78 -6.38
CA ALA A 106 1.45 11.79 -5.65
C ALA A 106 1.73 11.34 -4.20
N GLY A 107 0.74 10.71 -3.54
CA GLY A 107 0.92 10.15 -2.20
C GLY A 107 2.04 9.11 -2.15
N PHE A 108 2.02 8.13 -3.07
CA PHE A 108 3.11 7.18 -3.23
C PHE A 108 4.46 7.89 -3.43
N PHE A 109 4.52 8.83 -4.37
CA PHE A 109 5.77 9.51 -4.75
C PHE A 109 6.37 10.28 -3.57
N HIS A 110 5.58 11.12 -2.91
CA HIS A 110 6.06 11.98 -1.84
C HIS A 110 6.56 11.18 -0.63
N VAL A 111 5.75 10.26 -0.10
CA VAL A 111 6.15 9.53 1.10
C VAL A 111 7.29 8.57 0.82
N SER A 112 7.35 7.96 -0.37
CA SER A 112 8.47 7.09 -0.76
C SER A 112 9.77 7.86 -0.84
N GLN A 113 9.77 9.07 -1.43
CA GLN A 113 10.96 9.92 -1.54
C GLN A 113 11.58 10.21 -0.15
N PHE A 114 10.75 10.61 0.83
CA PHE A 114 11.22 10.87 2.19
C PHE A 114 11.64 9.59 2.94
N ALA A 115 10.89 8.50 2.79
CA ALA A 115 11.23 7.23 3.46
C ALA A 115 12.53 6.63 2.92
N ILE A 116 12.73 6.64 1.61
CA ILE A 116 13.96 6.14 0.96
C ILE A 116 15.17 6.94 1.43
N ALA A 117 15.07 8.26 1.53
CA ALA A 117 16.17 9.10 2.03
C ALA A 117 16.59 8.71 3.47
N GLU A 118 15.67 8.26 4.32
CA GLU A 118 16.01 7.73 5.65
C GLU A 118 16.58 6.32 5.59
N MET A 119 16.08 5.46 4.69
CA MET A 119 16.58 4.11 4.48
C MET A 119 18.01 4.09 3.93
N GLU A 120 18.36 5.03 3.05
CA GLU A 120 19.71 5.18 2.48
C GLU A 120 20.77 5.42 3.55
N LYS A 121 20.46 6.17 4.62
CA LYS A 121 21.42 6.47 5.70
C LYS A 121 21.98 5.22 6.40
N LYS A 122 21.29 4.10 6.30
CA LYS A 122 21.67 2.82 6.92
C LYS A 122 21.81 1.66 5.94
N ASN A 123 21.69 1.93 4.62
CA ASN A 123 21.73 0.93 3.55
C ASN A 123 20.81 -0.27 3.83
N TYR A 124 19.60 0.00 4.27
CA TYR A 124 18.61 -1.01 4.58
C TYR A 124 17.19 -0.42 4.50
N GLY A 125 16.30 -1.12 3.79
CA GLY A 125 14.91 -0.75 3.74
C GLY A 125 14.05 -1.71 2.92
N HIS A 126 12.73 -1.60 3.08
CA HIS A 126 11.76 -2.33 2.28
C HIS A 126 10.55 -1.45 1.99
N VAL A 127 10.17 -1.35 0.73
CA VAL A 127 8.94 -0.65 0.30
C VAL A 127 8.00 -1.67 -0.33
N VAL A 128 6.77 -1.73 0.15
CA VAL A 128 5.68 -2.55 -0.43
C VAL A 128 4.58 -1.63 -0.92
N ASN A 129 4.24 -1.77 -2.19
CA ASN A 129 3.20 -0.99 -2.83
C ASN A 129 1.93 -1.83 -3.04
N ILE A 130 0.77 -1.34 -2.61
CA ILE A 130 -0.51 -2.00 -2.89
C ILE A 130 -1.03 -1.50 -4.24
N THR A 131 -1.00 -2.38 -5.25
CA THR A 131 -1.45 -2.12 -6.63
C THR A 131 -2.84 -2.72 -6.91
N THR A 132 -3.05 -3.43 -7.99
CA THR A 132 -4.30 -4.12 -8.34
C THR A 132 -4.05 -5.20 -9.40
N SER A 133 -4.78 -6.31 -9.33
CA SER A 133 -4.78 -7.36 -10.36
C SER A 133 -5.26 -6.88 -11.75
N LEU A 134 -6.06 -5.80 -11.80
CA LEU A 134 -6.57 -5.22 -13.04
C LEU A 134 -5.48 -4.72 -14.00
N LEU A 135 -4.22 -4.59 -13.54
CA LEU A 135 -3.08 -4.26 -14.40
C LEU A 135 -2.71 -5.41 -15.36
N LYS A 136 -2.96 -6.65 -14.96
CA LYS A 136 -2.66 -7.84 -15.76
C LYS A 136 -3.87 -8.30 -16.56
N HIS A 137 -5.07 -8.17 -16.01
CA HIS A 137 -6.29 -8.63 -16.63
C HIS A 137 -7.39 -7.57 -16.50
N ALA A 138 -7.56 -6.76 -17.54
CA ALA A 138 -8.63 -5.78 -17.61
C ALA A 138 -10.00 -6.48 -17.69
N ASN A 139 -11.01 -5.93 -17.01
CA ASN A 139 -12.35 -6.52 -16.96
C ASN A 139 -13.39 -5.50 -17.47
N SER A 140 -14.13 -5.87 -18.52
CA SER A 140 -15.17 -5.01 -19.11
C SER A 140 -16.30 -4.67 -18.13
N ASN A 141 -16.54 -5.52 -17.13
CA ASN A 141 -17.54 -5.29 -16.09
C ASN A 141 -17.03 -4.36 -14.97
N VAL A 142 -15.74 -4.02 -14.98
CA VAL A 142 -15.10 -3.14 -14.00
C VAL A 142 -14.25 -2.09 -14.74
N PRO A 143 -14.89 -1.16 -15.47
CA PRO A 143 -14.16 -0.13 -16.20
C PRO A 143 -13.40 0.78 -15.21
N SER A 144 -12.06 0.80 -15.27
CA SER A 144 -11.22 1.36 -14.21
C SER A 144 -9.92 1.98 -14.72
N VAL A 145 -9.98 2.64 -15.88
CA VAL A 145 -8.77 3.15 -16.56
C VAL A 145 -7.93 4.09 -15.67
N LEU A 146 -8.52 4.96 -14.85
CA LEU A 146 -7.76 5.85 -13.97
C LEU A 146 -7.07 5.08 -12.83
N ALA A 147 -7.71 4.03 -12.29
CA ALA A 147 -7.06 3.15 -11.33
C ALA A 147 -5.89 2.40 -11.98
N SER A 148 -6.08 1.89 -13.21
CA SER A 148 -5.03 1.24 -13.98
C SER A 148 -3.89 2.19 -14.33
N LEU A 149 -4.17 3.43 -14.72
CA LEU A 149 -3.17 4.46 -15.00
C LEU A 149 -2.31 4.76 -13.76
N THR A 150 -2.95 5.03 -12.63
CA THR A 150 -2.24 5.42 -11.40
C THR A 150 -1.50 4.25 -10.76
N LYS A 151 -2.15 3.10 -10.59
CA LYS A 151 -1.54 1.90 -10.02
C LYS A 151 -0.54 1.24 -10.96
N GLY A 152 -0.72 1.36 -12.28
CA GLY A 152 0.25 0.93 -13.29
C GLY A 152 1.54 1.74 -13.23
N GLY A 153 1.44 3.04 -13.00
CA GLY A 153 2.60 3.89 -12.74
C GLY A 153 3.37 3.45 -11.49
N VAL A 154 2.67 3.13 -10.40
CA VAL A 154 3.27 2.61 -9.16
C VAL A 154 3.94 1.25 -9.38
N ASP A 155 3.30 0.34 -10.14
CA ASP A 155 3.87 -0.96 -10.47
C ASP A 155 5.15 -0.84 -11.32
N ALA A 156 5.15 0.04 -12.31
CA ALA A 156 6.35 0.32 -13.11
C ALA A 156 7.46 0.95 -12.26
N ALA A 157 7.12 1.92 -11.39
CA ALA A 157 8.05 2.53 -10.46
C ALA A 157 8.65 1.53 -9.47
N THR A 158 7.88 0.53 -9.03
CA THR A 158 8.36 -0.54 -8.15
C THR A 158 9.57 -1.25 -8.76
N ARG A 159 9.50 -1.65 -10.03
CA ARG A 159 10.61 -2.31 -10.72
C ARG A 159 11.81 -1.39 -10.94
N SER A 160 11.56 -0.15 -11.33
CA SER A 160 12.62 0.85 -11.54
C SER A 160 13.41 1.10 -10.25
N LEU A 161 12.70 1.38 -9.14
CA LEU A 161 13.30 1.65 -7.83
C LEU A 161 14.00 0.40 -7.26
N ALA A 162 13.48 -0.80 -7.51
CA ALA A 162 14.11 -2.05 -7.10
C ALA A 162 15.53 -2.18 -7.67
N ILE A 163 15.72 -1.83 -8.94
CA ILE A 163 17.03 -1.88 -9.59
C ILE A 163 17.92 -0.72 -9.15
N GLU A 164 17.37 0.49 -9.07
CA GLU A 164 18.11 1.69 -8.66
C GLU A 164 18.72 1.56 -7.26
N TYR A 165 17.96 0.98 -6.31
CA TYR A 165 18.36 0.90 -4.90
C TYR A 165 18.86 -0.47 -4.45
N ALA A 166 18.95 -1.47 -5.34
CA ALA A 166 19.40 -2.82 -4.98
C ALA A 166 20.77 -2.84 -4.27
N LYS A 167 21.75 -2.10 -4.81
CA LYS A 167 23.09 -2.01 -4.23
C LYS A 167 23.14 -1.24 -2.90
N ARG A 168 22.07 -0.53 -2.55
CA ARG A 168 21.92 0.19 -1.28
C ARG A 168 21.11 -0.61 -0.25
N GLY A 169 20.85 -1.90 -0.53
CA GLY A 169 20.13 -2.78 0.39
C GLY A 169 18.66 -2.42 0.62
N ILE A 170 18.04 -1.65 -0.30
CA ILE A 170 16.63 -1.27 -0.21
C ILE A 170 15.85 -2.06 -1.26
N ARG A 171 14.85 -2.83 -0.81
CA ARG A 171 13.99 -3.66 -1.66
C ARG A 171 12.67 -2.95 -1.95
N PHE A 172 12.15 -3.19 -3.15
CA PHE A 172 10.84 -2.69 -3.58
C PHE A 172 10.03 -3.82 -4.17
N ASN A 173 8.84 -4.04 -3.64
CA ASN A 173 7.92 -5.04 -4.15
C ASN A 173 6.49 -4.45 -4.18
N ALA A 174 5.60 -5.15 -4.86
CA ALA A 174 4.19 -4.82 -4.88
C ALA A 174 3.34 -6.04 -4.51
N VAL A 175 2.18 -5.79 -3.93
CA VAL A 175 1.08 -6.75 -3.82
C VAL A 175 -0.04 -6.24 -4.72
N ALA A 176 -0.55 -7.11 -5.60
CA ALA A 176 -1.65 -6.83 -6.51
C ALA A 176 -2.91 -7.58 -6.06
N PRO A 177 -3.77 -6.96 -5.25
CA PRO A 177 -5.01 -7.58 -4.78
C PRO A 177 -6.02 -7.77 -5.91
N GLY A 178 -6.82 -8.83 -5.81
CA GLY A 178 -8.16 -8.88 -6.38
C GLY A 178 -9.14 -8.03 -5.55
N ILE A 179 -10.40 -8.43 -5.50
CA ILE A 179 -11.41 -7.73 -4.70
C ILE A 179 -11.42 -8.31 -3.29
N ILE A 180 -11.06 -7.47 -2.32
CA ILE A 180 -10.91 -7.85 -0.90
C ILE A 180 -12.10 -7.34 -0.09
N LYS A 181 -12.60 -8.15 0.84
CA LYS A 181 -13.65 -7.75 1.79
C LYS A 181 -13.13 -6.66 2.73
N THR A 182 -13.44 -5.43 2.40
CA THR A 182 -13.09 -4.23 3.16
C THR A 182 -14.31 -3.33 3.26
N PRO A 183 -14.31 -2.29 4.09
CA PRO A 183 -15.40 -1.29 4.12
C PRO A 183 -15.68 -0.60 2.78
N MET A 184 -14.78 -0.72 1.80
CA MET A 184 -15.00 -0.22 0.42
C MET A 184 -16.09 -1.01 -0.31
N HIS A 185 -16.35 -2.27 0.06
CA HIS A 185 -17.30 -3.17 -0.60
C HIS A 185 -18.45 -3.52 0.34
N PRO A 186 -19.65 -2.94 0.17
CA PRO A 186 -20.82 -3.24 0.98
C PRO A 186 -21.21 -4.74 0.90
N ALA A 187 -21.64 -5.31 2.03
CA ALA A 187 -21.91 -6.75 2.16
C ALA A 187 -22.88 -7.30 1.10
N GLN A 188 -23.87 -6.51 0.68
CA GLN A 188 -24.83 -6.90 -0.37
C GLN A 188 -24.20 -7.11 -1.75
N THR A 189 -22.99 -6.62 -1.98
CA THR A 189 -22.27 -6.79 -3.26
C THR A 189 -21.35 -8.02 -3.26
N HIS A 190 -21.10 -8.63 -2.10
CA HIS A 190 -20.07 -9.67 -1.95
C HIS A 190 -20.30 -10.90 -2.84
N ALA A 191 -21.55 -11.36 -2.97
CA ALA A 191 -21.87 -12.53 -3.81
C ALA A 191 -21.53 -12.28 -5.29
N ALA A 192 -21.89 -11.10 -5.81
CA ALA A 192 -21.57 -10.72 -7.19
C ALA A 192 -20.06 -10.54 -7.40
N LEU A 193 -19.38 -9.91 -6.43
CA LEU A 193 -17.94 -9.67 -6.50
C LEU A 193 -17.12 -10.96 -6.35
N ALA A 194 -17.61 -11.96 -5.62
CA ALA A 194 -16.99 -13.27 -5.48
C ALA A 194 -16.86 -13.97 -6.86
N GLY A 195 -17.89 -13.90 -7.69
CA GLY A 195 -17.92 -14.49 -9.04
C GLY A 195 -16.91 -13.89 -10.03
N LEU A 196 -16.28 -12.77 -9.70
CA LEU A 196 -15.21 -12.18 -10.50
C LEU A 196 -13.83 -12.86 -10.29
N HIS A 197 -13.75 -13.81 -9.38
CA HIS A 197 -12.52 -14.55 -9.10
C HIS A 197 -12.71 -16.04 -9.45
N PRO A 198 -11.76 -16.69 -10.15
CA PRO A 198 -11.81 -18.13 -10.42
C PRO A 198 -12.02 -19.02 -9.19
N VAL A 199 -11.47 -18.62 -8.02
CA VAL A 199 -11.69 -19.34 -6.76
C VAL A 199 -13.09 -19.12 -6.16
N ASN A 200 -13.95 -18.34 -6.82
CA ASN A 200 -15.34 -18.05 -6.46
C ASN A 200 -15.53 -17.52 -5.03
N ARG A 201 -14.57 -16.73 -4.56
CA ARG A 201 -14.67 -15.95 -3.32
C ARG A 201 -13.96 -14.62 -3.45
N MET A 202 -14.37 -13.63 -2.67
CA MET A 202 -13.54 -12.45 -2.44
C MET A 202 -12.34 -12.82 -1.57
N GLY A 203 -11.25 -12.05 -1.69
CA GLY A 203 -10.15 -12.15 -0.73
C GLY A 203 -10.54 -11.62 0.64
N GLU A 204 -9.92 -12.15 1.68
CA GLU A 204 -9.96 -11.60 3.04
C GLU A 204 -8.78 -10.64 3.25
N MET A 205 -8.89 -9.74 4.22
CA MET A 205 -7.77 -8.83 4.55
C MET A 205 -6.52 -9.59 4.97
N SER A 206 -6.68 -10.75 5.62
CA SER A 206 -5.58 -11.65 5.99
C SER A 206 -4.80 -12.16 4.77
N ASP A 207 -5.46 -12.44 3.63
CA ASP A 207 -4.77 -12.87 2.41
C ASP A 207 -3.72 -11.83 1.96
N ILE A 208 -4.04 -10.54 2.11
CA ILE A 208 -3.12 -9.44 1.78
C ILE A 208 -2.05 -9.23 2.84
N VAL A 209 -2.43 -9.30 4.12
CA VAL A 209 -1.47 -9.22 5.24
C VAL A 209 -0.39 -10.29 5.10
N ASP A 210 -0.77 -11.54 4.87
CA ASP A 210 0.16 -12.66 4.72
C ASP A 210 1.13 -12.45 3.54
N ALA A 211 0.63 -11.93 2.42
CA ALA A 211 1.46 -11.59 1.26
C ALA A 211 2.48 -10.48 1.57
N VAL A 212 2.05 -9.42 2.25
CA VAL A 212 2.95 -8.33 2.66
C VAL A 212 4.01 -8.85 3.64
N LEU A 213 3.62 -9.65 4.63
CA LEU A 213 4.56 -10.24 5.59
C LEU A 213 5.49 -11.28 4.97
N PHE A 214 5.04 -12.02 3.94
CA PHE A 214 5.92 -12.86 3.14
C PHE A 214 7.02 -12.02 2.47
N LEU A 215 6.64 -10.94 1.76
CA LEU A 215 7.60 -10.05 1.10
C LEU A 215 8.54 -9.37 2.11
N GLU A 216 8.05 -9.03 3.31
CA GLU A 216 8.88 -8.46 4.39
C GLU A 216 10.01 -9.43 4.79
N LYS A 217 9.71 -10.72 4.91
CA LYS A 217 10.65 -11.76 5.32
C LYS A 217 11.55 -12.25 4.17
N ALA A 218 11.09 -12.15 2.93
CA ALA A 218 11.77 -12.67 1.74
C ALA A 218 12.91 -11.75 1.28
N GLY A 219 14.03 -11.76 1.98
CA GLY A 219 15.17 -10.85 1.77
C GLY A 219 15.82 -10.91 0.39
N PHE A 220 15.56 -11.94 -0.42
CA PHE A 220 16.09 -12.07 -1.79
C PHE A 220 15.06 -11.72 -2.88
N VAL A 221 13.87 -11.21 -2.48
CA VAL A 221 12.81 -10.78 -3.39
C VAL A 221 12.82 -9.26 -3.49
N THR A 222 13.03 -8.73 -4.69
CA THR A 222 12.91 -7.30 -5.03
C THR A 222 12.46 -7.14 -6.48
N GLY A 223 11.66 -6.13 -6.79
CA GLY A 223 11.11 -5.88 -8.12
C GLY A 223 9.89 -6.76 -8.46
N GLU A 224 9.39 -7.56 -7.51
CA GLU A 224 8.30 -8.50 -7.72
C GLU A 224 6.94 -7.87 -7.44
N THR A 225 5.94 -8.28 -8.21
CA THR A 225 4.53 -7.99 -7.96
C THR A 225 3.80 -9.28 -7.66
N LEU A 226 3.52 -9.53 -6.38
CA LEU A 226 2.80 -10.71 -5.92
C LEU A 226 1.28 -10.53 -6.11
N HIS A 227 0.68 -11.35 -6.99
CA HIS A 227 -0.76 -11.33 -7.21
C HIS A 227 -1.47 -12.14 -6.14
N VAL A 228 -2.44 -11.50 -5.47
CA VAL A 228 -3.27 -12.09 -4.40
C VAL A 228 -4.73 -11.83 -4.78
N ASP A 229 -5.20 -12.53 -5.79
CA ASP A 229 -6.41 -12.18 -6.54
C ASP A 229 -7.32 -13.37 -6.87
N GLY A 230 -7.10 -14.52 -6.23
CA GLY A 230 -7.90 -15.71 -6.44
C GLY A 230 -7.88 -16.24 -7.88
N GLY A 231 -6.79 -15.99 -8.62
CA GLY A 231 -6.59 -16.42 -10.00
C GLY A 231 -7.07 -15.41 -11.05
N GLN A 232 -7.59 -14.24 -10.66
CA GLN A 232 -8.16 -13.25 -11.60
C GLN A 232 -7.17 -12.81 -12.69
N SER A 233 -5.89 -12.65 -12.35
CA SER A 233 -4.85 -12.25 -13.31
C SER A 233 -4.31 -13.41 -14.16
N ALA A 234 -4.58 -14.66 -13.78
CA ALA A 234 -4.12 -15.84 -14.52
C ALA A 234 -5.04 -16.19 -15.71
N GLY A 235 -6.28 -15.71 -15.71
CA GLY A 235 -7.28 -15.93 -16.76
C GLY A 235 -8.60 -16.51 -16.23
N HIS A 236 -9.54 -16.77 -17.18
CA HIS A 236 -10.84 -17.38 -16.93
C HIS A 236 -11.02 -18.59 -17.83
#